data_c6dff01a3dde8602ebfc4bbebcbc41a3
#
_entry.id   c6dff01a3dde8602ebfc4bbebcbc41a3
#
_cell.length_a   1.000
_cell.length_b   1.000
_cell.length_c   1.000
_cell.angle_alpha   90.00
_cell.angle_beta   90.00
_cell.angle_gamma   90.00
#
_symmetry.space_group_name_H-M   'P 1'
#
loop_
_entity.id
_entity.type
_entity.pdbx_description
1 polymer ?
#
loop_
_entity_poly.entity_id
_entity_poly.type
_entity_poly.pdbx_seq_one_letter_code
_entity_poly.pdbx_strand_id
1 'polypeptide(L)'
;MRIGFDRDKYLRMQSSHIAERRAQFSGKLYLEFGGKLIDDMHASRVLPGFTPDNKIVMLAELADEVEIVVAVNAKDLARNKVRADLGISYEDDLLRHIDAFRSYGLYVGSVVVTQWTEDNRQARDFKRKLEALDITVYRHFPIPGYPGDVARIVSAEGYGRNEYIETSRDLVVVTAPGPGSGKMATCLSQIYHDHQRGISSGYAKFETFPIWNLPLDHPVNIAYEAATADLDDVNMIDPFHLAAHGVQSVNYNRDVEVFPVLTRLFEEILGSSPYASPTDMGVNMAGNCICDDDACRQAASQEIIRRYYRALVTEKREVIAPVQSQRIALLMAKVGVSKEDRPVVPPTLEVAAATGEPASAIEQLQRSEERRVGKECRS
;
A
#
# COMPACT_ATOMS: atom_id res chain seq x y z
N MET A 1 -11.69 19.52 -13.21
CA MET A 1 -12.14 18.42 -12.33
C MET A 1 -12.48 19.04 -10.98
N ARG A 2 -13.63 18.70 -10.42
CA ARG A 2 -14.06 19.17 -9.09
C ARG A 2 -13.15 18.52 -8.04
N ILE A 3 -12.65 19.29 -7.06
CA ILE A 3 -11.79 18.80 -5.99
C ILE A 3 -12.67 18.13 -4.94
N GLY A 4 -12.38 16.89 -4.58
CA GLY A 4 -13.12 16.11 -3.60
C GLY A 4 -12.31 15.79 -2.33
N PHE A 5 -11.01 16.09 -2.34
CA PHE A 5 -10.10 15.75 -1.26
C PHE A 5 -9.21 16.93 -0.89
N ASP A 6 -9.17 17.28 0.38
CA ASP A 6 -8.34 18.34 0.92
C ASP A 6 -6.94 17.79 1.27
N ARG A 7 -6.01 18.01 0.32
CA ARG A 7 -4.62 17.56 0.41
C ARG A 7 -3.89 18.14 1.62
N ASP A 8 -4.01 19.43 1.83
CA ASP A 8 -3.25 20.11 2.90
C ASP A 8 -3.75 19.72 4.30
N LYS A 9 -5.06 19.53 4.43
CA LYS A 9 -5.64 18.95 5.64
C LYS A 9 -5.13 17.54 5.89
N TYR A 10 -5.05 16.72 4.83
CA TYR A 10 -4.56 15.35 4.94
C TYR A 10 -3.10 15.30 5.41
N LEU A 11 -2.21 16.09 4.80
CA LEU A 11 -0.81 16.12 5.21
C LEU A 11 -0.68 16.44 6.70
N ARG A 12 -1.32 17.51 7.17
CA ARG A 12 -1.29 17.89 8.58
C ARG A 12 -1.90 16.85 9.51
N MET A 13 -3.08 16.31 9.19
CA MET A 13 -3.76 15.36 10.07
C MET A 13 -3.02 14.03 10.14
N GLN A 14 -2.52 13.56 9.01
CA GLN A 14 -1.85 12.26 8.93
C GLN A 14 -0.49 12.31 9.65
N SER A 15 0.32 13.37 9.45
CA SER A 15 1.59 13.54 10.17
C SER A 15 1.38 13.73 11.67
N SER A 16 0.38 14.53 12.09
CA SER A 16 0.02 14.67 13.50
C SER A 16 -0.37 13.33 14.13
N HIS A 17 -1.20 12.54 13.45
CA HIS A 17 -1.65 11.25 13.97
C HIS A 17 -0.51 10.21 14.06
N ILE A 18 0.46 10.25 13.15
CA ILE A 18 1.68 9.45 13.26
C ILE A 18 2.52 9.87 14.46
N ALA A 19 2.70 11.19 14.67
CA ALA A 19 3.42 11.72 15.83
C ALA A 19 2.73 11.36 17.16
N GLU A 20 1.40 11.46 17.24
CA GLU A 20 0.60 11.02 18.39
C GLU A 20 0.77 9.52 18.66
N ARG A 21 0.77 8.70 17.62
CA ARG A 21 1.00 7.25 17.74
C ARG A 21 2.41 6.96 18.25
N ARG A 22 3.41 7.64 17.71
CA ARG A 22 4.80 7.51 18.15
C ARG A 22 4.95 7.88 19.63
N ALA A 23 4.28 8.93 20.09
CA ALA A 23 4.33 9.40 21.49
C ALA A 23 3.73 8.40 22.49
N GLN A 24 2.96 7.39 22.05
CA GLN A 24 2.45 6.34 22.91
C GLN A 24 3.54 5.36 23.39
N PHE A 25 4.70 5.37 22.73
CA PHE A 25 5.82 4.50 23.04
C PHE A 25 7.04 5.33 23.46
N SER A 26 7.68 4.97 24.56
CA SER A 26 8.84 5.71 25.10
C SER A 26 10.15 5.47 24.29
N GLY A 27 10.15 4.48 23.39
CA GLY A 27 11.27 4.17 22.51
C GLY A 27 10.89 4.37 21.04
N LYS A 28 10.72 3.28 20.29
CA LYS A 28 10.54 3.32 18.83
C LYS A 28 9.13 3.01 18.38
N LEU A 29 8.72 3.60 17.27
CA LEU A 29 7.54 3.17 16.50
C LEU A 29 7.99 2.59 15.15
N TYR A 30 7.67 1.31 14.91
CA TYR A 30 7.81 0.69 13.60
C TYR A 30 6.52 0.88 12.81
N LEU A 31 6.60 1.72 11.79
CA LEU A 31 5.47 2.05 10.92
C LEU A 31 5.57 1.22 9.63
N GLU A 32 4.78 0.15 9.56
CA GLU A 32 4.60 -0.58 8.31
C GLU A 32 3.87 0.27 7.30
N PHE A 33 4.50 0.53 6.16
CA PHE A 33 3.88 1.32 5.12
C PHE A 33 3.10 0.45 4.15
N GLY A 34 1.77 0.47 4.28
CA GLY A 34 0.85 -0.20 3.38
C GLY A 34 0.72 0.55 2.05
N GLY A 35 0.62 -0.21 0.95
CA GLY A 35 0.51 0.36 -0.39
C GLY A 35 1.79 1.05 -0.88
N LYS A 36 1.61 1.96 -1.84
CA LYS A 36 2.72 2.67 -2.49
C LYS A 36 3.03 3.98 -1.76
N LEU A 37 4.29 4.16 -1.38
CA LEU A 37 4.78 5.42 -0.78
C LEU A 37 4.94 6.50 -1.84
N ILE A 38 5.37 6.11 -3.04
CA ILE A 38 5.45 6.95 -4.23
C ILE A 38 4.61 6.33 -5.36
N ASP A 39 4.19 7.12 -6.33
CA ASP A 39 3.36 6.68 -7.46
C ASP A 39 2.00 6.10 -7.06
N ASP A 40 1.34 6.67 -6.03
CA ASP A 40 0.01 6.22 -5.62
C ASP A 40 -1.08 6.70 -6.58
N MET A 41 -1.07 6.09 -7.77
CA MET A 41 -2.01 6.41 -8.83
C MET A 41 -3.44 5.98 -8.52
N HIS A 42 -3.64 5.03 -7.59
CA HIS A 42 -5.00 4.63 -7.21
C HIS A 42 -5.66 5.74 -6.38
N ALA A 43 -4.99 6.18 -5.31
CA ALA A 43 -5.50 7.26 -4.47
C ALA A 43 -5.77 8.54 -5.28
N SER A 44 -4.87 8.93 -6.17
CA SER A 44 -5.05 10.13 -7.00
C SER A 44 -6.23 10.04 -7.99
N ARG A 45 -6.66 8.82 -8.35
CA ARG A 45 -7.82 8.61 -9.24
C ARG A 45 -9.15 8.60 -8.52
N VAL A 46 -9.18 8.12 -7.27
CA VAL A 46 -10.43 7.98 -6.51
C VAL A 46 -10.70 9.12 -5.54
N LEU A 47 -9.66 9.91 -5.21
CA LEU A 47 -9.72 11.07 -4.34
C LEU A 47 -9.23 12.32 -5.10
N PRO A 48 -10.09 13.00 -5.89
CA PRO A 48 -9.70 14.19 -6.65
C PRO A 48 -9.13 15.28 -5.73
N GLY A 49 -7.85 15.62 -5.89
CA GLY A 49 -7.08 16.50 -5.00
C GLY A 49 -5.91 15.77 -4.31
N PHE A 50 -5.97 14.43 -4.22
CA PHE A 50 -4.83 13.62 -3.77
C PHE A 50 -3.81 13.50 -4.91
N THR A 51 -2.54 13.83 -4.66
CA THR A 51 -1.46 13.68 -5.64
C THR A 51 -0.68 12.38 -5.39
N PRO A 52 -0.08 11.76 -6.43
CA PRO A 52 0.62 10.47 -6.29
C PRO A 52 1.78 10.47 -5.30
N ASP A 53 2.31 11.66 -4.97
CA ASP A 53 3.42 11.90 -4.04
C ASP A 53 2.99 12.31 -2.63
N ASN A 54 1.69 12.41 -2.33
CA ASN A 54 1.21 12.90 -1.03
C ASN A 54 1.86 12.18 0.16
N LYS A 55 2.06 10.87 0.06
CA LYS A 55 2.59 10.07 1.16
C LYS A 55 4.05 10.36 1.46
N ILE A 56 4.87 10.53 0.40
CA ILE A 56 6.28 10.87 0.59
C ILE A 56 6.45 12.33 1.04
N VAL A 57 5.62 13.24 0.54
CA VAL A 57 5.60 14.64 1.00
C VAL A 57 5.22 14.71 2.47
N MET A 58 4.22 13.95 2.91
CA MET A 58 3.84 13.87 4.32
C MET A 58 4.98 13.33 5.21
N LEU A 59 5.70 12.28 4.76
CA LEU A 59 6.87 11.79 5.50
C LEU A 59 8.03 12.79 5.50
N ALA A 60 8.19 13.58 4.45
CA ALA A 60 9.22 14.61 4.38
C ALA A 60 9.00 15.73 5.42
N GLU A 61 7.76 15.97 5.86
CA GLU A 61 7.48 16.87 6.99
C GLU A 61 8.05 16.34 8.32
N LEU A 62 8.30 15.04 8.41
CA LEU A 62 8.86 14.34 9.58
C LEU A 62 10.32 13.89 9.32
N ALA A 63 11.01 14.47 8.32
CA ALA A 63 12.30 13.98 7.84
C ALA A 63 13.37 13.84 8.92
N ASP A 64 13.37 14.71 9.93
CA ASP A 64 14.35 14.66 11.03
C ASP A 64 14.11 13.50 12.01
N GLU A 65 12.88 12.98 12.07
CA GLU A 65 12.48 11.92 12.99
C GLU A 65 12.39 10.54 12.32
N VAL A 66 12.26 10.50 10.98
CA VAL A 66 12.01 9.28 10.20
C VAL A 66 13.29 8.64 9.71
N GLU A 67 13.42 7.34 9.92
CA GLU A 67 14.36 6.46 9.26
C GLU A 67 13.63 5.43 8.41
N ILE A 68 14.04 5.25 7.16
CA ILE A 68 13.42 4.29 6.24
C ILE A 68 14.25 3.00 6.19
N VAL A 69 13.55 1.88 6.35
CA VAL A 69 14.04 0.52 6.11
C VAL A 69 13.28 -0.04 4.92
N VAL A 70 13.99 -0.48 3.87
CA VAL A 70 13.34 -1.05 2.68
C VAL A 70 13.42 -2.58 2.73
N ALA A 71 12.27 -3.24 2.78
CA ALA A 71 12.19 -4.70 2.80
C ALA A 71 12.05 -5.28 1.38
N VAL A 72 12.78 -6.35 1.08
CA VAL A 72 12.65 -7.10 -0.17
C VAL A 72 12.74 -8.60 0.10
N ASN A 73 11.92 -9.39 -0.61
CA ASN A 73 11.90 -10.83 -0.42
C ASN A 73 12.95 -11.51 -1.33
N ALA A 74 13.81 -12.31 -0.75
CA ALA A 74 14.85 -13.07 -1.48
C ALA A 74 14.28 -13.96 -2.59
N LYS A 75 13.07 -14.51 -2.41
CA LYS A 75 12.39 -15.30 -3.45
C LYS A 75 11.94 -14.44 -4.63
N ASP A 76 11.55 -13.17 -4.39
CA ASP A 76 11.18 -12.23 -5.46
C ASP A 76 12.42 -11.81 -6.27
N LEU A 77 13.58 -11.61 -5.60
CA LEU A 77 14.87 -11.38 -6.28
C LEU A 77 15.26 -12.58 -7.16
N ALA A 78 15.15 -13.81 -6.61
CA ALA A 78 15.49 -15.04 -7.35
C ALA A 78 14.64 -15.25 -8.61
N ARG A 79 13.38 -14.79 -8.59
CA ARG A 79 12.46 -14.89 -9.73
C ARG A 79 12.54 -13.69 -10.68
N ASN A 80 13.40 -12.73 -10.38
CA ASN A 80 13.45 -11.44 -11.08
C ASN A 80 12.05 -10.81 -11.22
N LYS A 81 11.30 -10.78 -10.11
CA LYS A 81 9.92 -10.30 -10.09
C LYS A 81 9.82 -8.86 -10.58
N VAL A 82 8.88 -8.61 -11.47
CA VAL A 82 8.67 -7.33 -12.13
C VAL A 82 7.43 -6.65 -11.56
N ARG A 83 7.50 -5.35 -11.39
CA ARG A 83 6.33 -4.49 -11.10
C ARG A 83 5.46 -4.36 -12.35
N ALA A 84 4.25 -4.90 -12.31
CA ALA A 84 3.32 -4.93 -13.43
C ALA A 84 2.89 -3.53 -13.94
N ASP A 85 3.00 -2.49 -13.11
CA ASP A 85 2.61 -1.13 -13.47
C ASP A 85 3.74 -0.32 -14.13
N LEU A 86 5.01 -0.65 -13.83
CA LEU A 86 6.19 0.07 -14.34
C LEU A 86 7.04 -0.78 -15.30
N GLY A 87 6.89 -2.11 -15.27
CA GLY A 87 7.69 -3.02 -16.11
C GLY A 87 9.16 -3.15 -15.68
N ILE A 88 9.52 -2.73 -14.46
CA ILE A 88 10.88 -2.82 -13.91
C ILE A 88 10.99 -3.90 -12.85
N SER A 89 12.18 -4.46 -12.66
CA SER A 89 12.43 -5.46 -11.63
C SER A 89 12.26 -4.89 -10.21
N TYR A 90 12.01 -5.75 -9.21
CA TYR A 90 11.97 -5.32 -7.81
C TYR A 90 13.32 -4.81 -7.32
N GLU A 91 14.42 -5.31 -7.89
CA GLU A 91 15.77 -4.83 -7.64
C GLU A 91 15.93 -3.37 -8.10
N ASP A 92 15.56 -3.07 -9.35
CA ASP A 92 15.65 -1.72 -9.92
C ASP A 92 14.67 -0.76 -9.22
N ASP A 93 13.46 -1.23 -8.89
CA ASP A 93 12.47 -0.42 -8.19
C ASP A 93 12.92 -0.09 -6.77
N LEU A 94 13.60 -1.00 -6.06
CA LEU A 94 14.17 -0.72 -4.76
C LEU A 94 15.23 0.39 -4.82
N LEU A 95 16.14 0.33 -5.79
CA LEU A 95 17.15 1.38 -5.99
C LEU A 95 16.48 2.72 -6.33
N ARG A 96 15.49 2.72 -7.23
CA ARG A 96 14.68 3.91 -7.55
C ARG A 96 13.98 4.48 -6.32
N HIS A 97 13.46 3.63 -5.43
CA HIS A 97 12.84 4.07 -4.18
C HIS A 97 13.86 4.76 -3.26
N ILE A 98 15.06 4.19 -3.10
CA ILE A 98 16.12 4.80 -2.28
C ILE A 98 16.48 6.18 -2.81
N ASP A 99 16.68 6.31 -4.12
CA ASP A 99 17.01 7.59 -4.76
C ASP A 99 15.87 8.61 -4.60
N ALA A 100 14.63 8.17 -4.79
CA ALA A 100 13.47 9.02 -4.59
C ALA A 100 13.36 9.48 -3.12
N PHE A 101 13.50 8.59 -2.11
CA PHE A 101 13.44 8.97 -0.70
C PHE A 101 14.52 9.99 -0.35
N ARG A 102 15.75 9.76 -0.81
CA ARG A 102 16.85 10.70 -0.60
C ARG A 102 16.61 12.06 -1.25
N SER A 103 15.95 12.10 -2.42
CA SER A 103 15.61 13.36 -3.11
C SER A 103 14.57 14.20 -2.35
N TYR A 104 13.75 13.56 -1.50
CA TYR A 104 12.84 14.25 -0.57
C TYR A 104 13.46 14.54 0.79
N GLY A 105 14.78 14.34 0.96
CA GLY A 105 15.49 14.59 2.22
C GLY A 105 15.29 13.51 3.29
N LEU A 106 14.70 12.36 2.94
CA LEU A 106 14.46 11.27 3.88
C LEU A 106 15.72 10.41 4.06
N TYR A 107 16.00 10.05 5.29
CA TYR A 107 17.11 9.16 5.61
C TYR A 107 16.72 7.69 5.38
N VAL A 108 17.45 7.04 4.47
CA VAL A 108 17.34 5.59 4.23
C VAL A 108 18.49 4.91 4.98
N GLY A 109 18.17 4.29 6.09
CA GLY A 109 19.15 3.65 6.98
C GLY A 109 19.68 2.33 6.43
N SER A 110 18.76 1.47 5.94
CA SER A 110 19.14 0.12 5.54
C SER A 110 18.12 -0.56 4.63
N VAL A 111 18.54 -1.70 4.08
CA VAL A 111 17.69 -2.66 3.39
C VAL A 111 17.65 -3.96 4.19
N VAL A 112 16.48 -4.58 4.31
CA VAL A 112 16.34 -5.91 4.87
C VAL A 112 15.92 -6.90 3.78
N VAL A 113 16.71 -7.95 3.59
CA VAL A 113 16.39 -9.06 2.69
C VAL A 113 15.72 -10.15 3.50
N THR A 114 14.41 -10.28 3.33
CA THR A 114 13.59 -11.28 4.02
C THR A 114 13.61 -12.63 3.29
N GLN A 115 13.24 -13.71 3.97
CA GLN A 115 13.28 -15.07 3.42
C GLN A 115 14.68 -15.46 2.90
N TRP A 116 15.72 -14.94 3.58
CA TRP A 116 17.11 -15.20 3.22
C TRP A 116 17.48 -16.66 3.39
N THR A 117 18.14 -17.21 2.39
CA THR A 117 18.80 -18.53 2.46
C THR A 117 20.19 -18.42 1.86
N GLU A 118 21.16 -19.16 2.38
CA GLU A 118 22.56 -19.06 1.95
C GLU A 118 22.80 -19.58 0.53
N ASP A 119 21.92 -20.40 0.00
CA ASP A 119 21.96 -20.92 -1.36
C ASP A 119 21.36 -19.95 -2.41
N ASN A 120 20.63 -18.90 -1.98
CA ASN A 120 20.06 -17.93 -2.89
C ASN A 120 21.15 -16.97 -3.43
N ARG A 121 21.66 -17.30 -4.62
CA ARG A 121 22.71 -16.54 -5.28
C ARG A 121 22.30 -15.09 -5.58
N GLN A 122 21.11 -14.89 -6.12
CA GLN A 122 20.62 -13.57 -6.51
C GLN A 122 20.52 -12.63 -5.29
N ALA A 123 20.02 -13.13 -4.17
CA ALA A 123 19.96 -12.35 -2.92
C ALA A 123 21.37 -11.97 -2.42
N ARG A 124 22.34 -12.89 -2.50
CA ARG A 124 23.73 -12.61 -2.13
C ARG A 124 24.39 -11.58 -3.06
N ASP A 125 24.15 -11.71 -4.37
CA ASP A 125 24.70 -10.78 -5.36
C ASP A 125 24.09 -9.40 -5.18
N PHE A 126 22.80 -9.32 -4.92
CA PHE A 126 22.10 -8.06 -4.64
C PHE A 126 22.59 -7.41 -3.33
N LYS A 127 22.78 -8.21 -2.26
CA LYS A 127 23.39 -7.71 -1.01
C LYS A 127 24.74 -7.06 -1.29
N ARG A 128 25.64 -7.74 -2.02
CA ARG A 128 26.96 -7.18 -2.36
C ARG A 128 26.86 -5.90 -3.19
N LYS A 129 25.90 -5.83 -4.11
CA LYS A 129 25.66 -4.62 -4.90
C LYS A 129 25.23 -3.44 -4.03
N LEU A 130 24.33 -3.66 -3.06
CA LEU A 130 23.90 -2.61 -2.13
C LEU A 130 25.02 -2.16 -1.21
N GLU A 131 25.80 -3.10 -0.67
CA GLU A 131 26.97 -2.79 0.18
C GLU A 131 28.06 -2.00 -0.57
N ALA A 132 28.26 -2.28 -1.87
CA ALA A 132 29.14 -1.49 -2.72
C ALA A 132 28.62 -0.06 -3.00
N LEU A 133 27.34 0.22 -2.72
CA LEU A 133 26.71 1.54 -2.75
C LEU A 133 26.58 2.17 -1.35
N ASP A 134 27.33 1.67 -0.37
CA ASP A 134 27.30 2.10 1.04
C ASP A 134 25.89 1.99 1.69
N ILE A 135 25.10 0.98 1.27
CA ILE A 135 23.80 0.69 1.85
C ILE A 135 23.94 -0.54 2.75
N THR A 136 23.62 -0.38 4.03
CA THR A 136 23.63 -1.48 5.00
C THR A 136 22.52 -2.48 4.69
N VAL A 137 22.84 -3.79 4.72
CA VAL A 137 21.88 -4.85 4.42
C VAL A 137 21.79 -5.86 5.55
N TYR A 138 20.59 -6.05 6.08
CA TYR A 138 20.25 -7.05 7.09
C TYR A 138 19.53 -8.26 6.49
N ARG A 139 19.63 -9.41 7.16
CA ARG A 139 19.06 -10.68 6.71
C ARG A 139 18.01 -11.17 7.70
N HIS A 140 16.82 -11.44 7.19
CA HIS A 140 15.76 -12.09 7.93
C HIS A 140 15.45 -13.47 7.30
N PHE A 141 15.41 -14.48 8.12
CA PHE A 141 15.37 -15.88 7.70
C PHE A 141 13.95 -16.43 7.63
N PRO A 142 13.70 -17.49 6.84
CA PRO A 142 12.44 -18.23 6.89
C PRO A 142 12.23 -18.84 8.29
N ILE A 143 11.03 -18.67 8.83
CA ILE A 143 10.63 -19.29 10.10
C ILE A 143 9.66 -20.41 9.78
N PRO A 144 10.02 -21.69 10.06
CA PRO A 144 9.11 -22.80 9.86
C PRO A 144 7.83 -22.66 10.70
N GLY A 145 6.68 -22.93 10.07
CA GLY A 145 5.38 -22.81 10.75
C GLY A 145 4.79 -21.39 10.77
N TYR A 146 5.49 -20.38 10.18
CA TYR A 146 4.95 -19.04 10.08
C TYR A 146 3.69 -19.01 9.17
N PRO A 147 2.58 -18.29 9.55
CA PRO A 147 2.41 -17.48 10.77
C PRO A 147 1.74 -18.21 11.95
N GLY A 148 1.49 -19.51 11.90
CA GLY A 148 0.66 -20.24 12.86
C GLY A 148 1.41 -20.71 14.13
N ASP A 149 2.72 -21.00 14.05
CA ASP A 149 3.53 -21.47 15.18
C ASP A 149 4.10 -20.28 15.97
N VAL A 150 3.23 -19.62 16.75
CA VAL A 150 3.56 -18.40 17.51
C VAL A 150 4.74 -18.65 18.47
N ALA A 151 4.76 -19.79 19.17
CA ALA A 151 5.83 -20.08 20.12
C ALA A 151 7.21 -20.17 19.45
N ARG A 152 7.28 -20.75 18.25
CA ARG A 152 8.51 -20.78 17.46
C ARG A 152 8.86 -19.40 16.90
N ILE A 153 7.86 -18.67 16.41
CA ILE A 153 8.09 -17.34 15.83
C ILE A 153 8.71 -16.41 16.88
N VAL A 154 8.18 -16.41 18.11
CA VAL A 154 8.64 -15.59 19.24
C VAL A 154 9.68 -16.36 20.07
N SER A 155 10.73 -16.79 19.42
CA SER A 155 11.84 -17.52 20.06
C SER A 155 13.20 -17.15 19.47
N ALA A 156 14.27 -17.61 20.09
CA ALA A 156 15.64 -17.45 19.57
C ALA A 156 15.84 -18.09 18.18
N GLU A 157 15.06 -19.13 17.85
CA GLU A 157 15.10 -19.81 16.55
C GLU A 157 14.17 -19.17 15.51
N GLY A 158 13.24 -18.34 15.95
CA GLY A 158 12.33 -17.55 15.14
C GLY A 158 12.85 -16.13 14.90
N TYR A 159 12.20 -15.15 15.50
CA TYR A 159 12.63 -13.74 15.39
C TYR A 159 14.03 -13.51 15.94
N GLY A 160 14.46 -14.23 16.97
CA GLY A 160 15.80 -14.11 17.53
C GLY A 160 16.93 -14.49 16.56
N ARG A 161 16.63 -15.27 15.51
CA ARG A 161 17.59 -15.62 14.46
C ARG A 161 17.77 -14.49 13.43
N ASN A 162 16.79 -13.63 13.28
CA ASN A 162 16.87 -12.46 12.38
C ASN A 162 17.91 -11.48 12.88
N GLU A 163 18.64 -10.89 11.98
CA GLU A 163 19.57 -9.81 12.32
C GLU A 163 18.78 -8.59 12.84
N TYR A 164 19.24 -8.04 13.95
CA TYR A 164 18.67 -6.79 14.47
C TYR A 164 19.07 -5.65 13.57
N ILE A 165 18.09 -4.88 13.11
CA ILE A 165 18.31 -3.70 12.28
C ILE A 165 18.66 -2.54 13.22
N GLU A 166 19.91 -2.11 13.22
CA GLU A 166 20.36 -0.92 13.93
C GLU A 166 19.71 0.32 13.32
N THR A 167 18.93 1.04 14.12
CA THR A 167 18.26 2.27 13.69
C THR A 167 18.62 3.43 14.60
N SER A 168 18.80 4.61 14.01
CA SER A 168 19.25 5.83 14.68
C SER A 168 18.10 6.74 15.09
N ARG A 169 16.88 6.49 14.59
CA ARG A 169 15.70 7.33 14.81
C ARG A 169 14.56 6.54 15.44
N ASP A 170 13.64 7.26 16.10
CA ASP A 170 12.55 6.65 16.85
C ASP A 170 11.33 6.33 15.99
N LEU A 171 11.18 6.94 14.82
CA LEU A 171 10.14 6.61 13.85
C LEU A 171 10.77 5.84 12.68
N VAL A 172 10.59 4.52 12.68
CA VAL A 172 11.15 3.64 11.66
C VAL A 172 10.07 3.21 10.67
N VAL A 173 10.15 3.73 9.45
CA VAL A 173 9.23 3.39 8.36
C VAL A 173 9.73 2.16 7.60
N VAL A 174 8.96 1.09 7.63
CA VAL A 174 9.27 -0.14 6.87
C VAL A 174 8.42 -0.17 5.59
N THR A 175 9.08 0.00 4.46
CA THR A 175 8.45 0.00 3.12
C THR A 175 9.02 -1.08 2.21
N ALA A 176 8.46 -1.24 0.99
CA ALA A 176 8.91 -2.28 0.05
C ALA A 176 8.44 -1.97 -1.39
N PRO A 177 9.09 -2.56 -2.41
CA PRO A 177 8.65 -2.47 -3.81
C PRO A 177 7.26 -3.05 -4.06
N GLY A 178 6.81 -4.00 -3.23
CA GLY A 178 5.50 -4.62 -3.42
C GLY A 178 5.03 -5.49 -2.26
N PRO A 179 3.85 -6.13 -2.40
CA PRO A 179 3.29 -7.01 -1.39
C PRO A 179 4.14 -8.28 -1.20
N GLY A 180 4.03 -8.91 -0.03
CA GLY A 180 4.74 -10.15 0.28
C GLY A 180 6.24 -9.98 0.56
N SER A 181 6.73 -8.74 0.69
CA SER A 181 8.15 -8.45 0.99
C SER A 181 8.54 -8.66 2.46
N GLY A 182 7.59 -8.96 3.35
CA GLY A 182 7.85 -9.27 4.76
C GLY A 182 7.91 -8.06 5.69
N LYS A 183 7.31 -6.92 5.32
CA LYS A 183 7.30 -5.67 6.13
C LYS A 183 6.80 -5.89 7.56
N MET A 184 5.60 -6.49 7.71
CA MET A 184 5.02 -6.78 9.03
C MET A 184 5.94 -7.67 9.87
N ALA A 185 6.45 -8.78 9.29
CA ALA A 185 7.37 -9.68 9.99
C ALA A 185 8.67 -8.97 10.39
N THR A 186 9.14 -8.01 9.59
CA THR A 186 10.29 -7.17 9.93
C THR A 186 9.98 -6.29 11.13
N CYS A 187 8.84 -5.57 11.14
CA CYS A 187 8.43 -4.75 12.28
C CYS A 187 8.32 -5.58 13.58
N LEU A 188 7.64 -6.72 13.52
CA LEU A 188 7.46 -7.60 14.69
C LEU A 188 8.78 -8.20 15.18
N SER A 189 9.67 -8.57 14.27
CA SER A 189 11.02 -9.03 14.59
C SER A 189 11.83 -7.96 15.32
N GLN A 190 11.73 -6.71 14.88
CA GLN A 190 12.38 -5.59 15.54
C GLN A 190 11.81 -5.33 16.94
N ILE A 191 10.48 -5.37 17.11
CA ILE A 191 9.84 -5.25 18.42
C ILE A 191 10.27 -6.37 19.36
N TYR A 192 10.40 -7.61 18.86
CA TYR A 192 10.96 -8.72 19.63
C TYR A 192 12.37 -8.42 20.10
N HIS A 193 13.25 -7.99 19.22
CA HIS A 193 14.63 -7.65 19.55
C HIS A 193 14.74 -6.47 20.52
N ASP A 194 13.93 -5.43 20.34
CA ASP A 194 13.86 -4.27 21.22
C ASP A 194 13.44 -4.69 22.64
N HIS A 195 12.38 -5.50 22.73
CA HIS A 195 11.90 -6.02 24.00
C HIS A 195 12.99 -6.80 24.75
N GLN A 196 13.76 -7.67 24.04
CA GLN A 196 14.90 -8.39 24.63
C GLN A 196 16.01 -7.45 25.11
N ARG A 197 16.08 -6.23 24.59
CA ARG A 197 17.03 -5.18 24.99
C ARG A 197 16.49 -4.20 26.01
N GLY A 198 15.24 -4.39 26.46
CA GLY A 198 14.55 -3.47 27.36
C GLY A 198 14.15 -2.15 26.72
N ILE A 199 14.07 -2.09 25.39
CA ILE A 199 13.60 -0.93 24.63
C ILE A 199 12.08 -1.08 24.42
N SER A 200 11.32 -0.07 24.82
CA SER A 200 9.87 -0.02 24.55
C SER A 200 9.67 0.37 23.09
N SER A 201 9.02 -0.48 22.31
CA SER A 201 8.69 -0.18 20.93
C SER A 201 7.29 -0.65 20.57
N GLY A 202 6.70 -0.01 19.57
CA GLY A 202 5.36 -0.29 19.10
C GLY A 202 5.29 -0.46 17.59
N TYR A 203 4.11 -0.88 17.15
CA TYR A 203 3.78 -1.10 15.75
C TYR A 203 2.67 -0.15 15.31
N ALA A 204 2.72 0.32 14.09
CA ALA A 204 1.57 0.89 13.42
C ALA A 204 1.58 0.51 11.94
N LYS A 205 0.39 0.47 11.34
CA LYS A 205 0.22 0.21 9.91
C LYS A 205 -0.33 1.46 9.24
N PHE A 206 0.45 2.03 8.33
CA PHE A 206 -0.02 3.14 7.51
C PHE A 206 -0.88 2.60 6.37
N GLU A 207 -2.09 3.11 6.25
CA GLU A 207 -3.02 2.76 5.19
C GLU A 207 -3.73 4.01 4.65
N THR A 208 -4.18 3.95 3.40
CA THR A 208 -5.08 4.92 2.80
C THR A 208 -6.43 4.28 2.51
N PHE A 209 -6.42 3.02 2.12
CA PHE A 209 -7.61 2.21 1.79
C PHE A 209 -7.57 0.87 2.53
N PRO A 210 -8.76 0.34 2.86
CA PRO A 210 -10.06 1.00 2.74
C PRO A 210 -10.16 2.23 3.64
N ILE A 211 -11.06 3.16 3.30
CA ILE A 211 -11.32 4.32 4.15
C ILE A 211 -12.27 3.91 5.27
N TRP A 212 -11.79 3.96 6.48
CA TRP A 212 -12.41 3.34 7.66
C TRP A 212 -13.79 3.88 8.01
N ASN A 213 -13.98 5.21 7.90
CA ASN A 213 -15.19 5.93 8.29
C ASN A 213 -16.16 6.18 7.12
N LEU A 214 -15.94 5.55 5.96
CA LEU A 214 -16.92 5.49 4.88
C LEU A 214 -17.76 4.22 4.98
N PRO A 215 -19.00 4.20 4.45
CA PRO A 215 -19.79 2.97 4.33
C PRO A 215 -19.06 1.87 3.56
N LEU A 216 -19.38 0.62 3.90
CA LEU A 216 -18.77 -0.56 3.26
C LEU A 216 -18.96 -0.59 1.74
N ASP A 217 -20.13 -0.14 1.28
CA ASP A 217 -20.54 -0.09 -0.13
C ASP A 217 -20.24 1.25 -0.80
N HIS A 218 -19.50 2.13 -0.12
CA HIS A 218 -19.11 3.41 -0.71
C HIS A 218 -18.24 3.20 -1.95
N PRO A 219 -18.49 3.87 -3.09
CA PRO A 219 -17.74 3.68 -4.33
C PRO A 219 -16.21 3.78 -4.16
N VAL A 220 -15.70 4.62 -3.28
CA VAL A 220 -14.26 4.74 -2.98
C VAL A 220 -13.70 3.43 -2.39
N ASN A 221 -14.39 2.80 -1.44
CA ASN A 221 -14.00 1.52 -0.87
C ASN A 221 -14.15 0.38 -1.89
N ILE A 222 -15.23 0.38 -2.68
CA ILE A 222 -15.43 -0.59 -3.76
C ILE A 222 -14.36 -0.45 -4.88
N ALA A 223 -13.89 0.77 -5.17
CA ALA A 223 -12.80 0.98 -6.11
C ALA A 223 -11.47 0.36 -5.62
N TYR A 224 -11.27 0.27 -4.31
CA TYR A 224 -10.13 -0.44 -3.73
C TYR A 224 -10.26 -1.96 -3.93
N GLU A 225 -11.42 -2.57 -3.67
CA GLU A 225 -11.66 -3.99 -3.99
C GLU A 225 -11.42 -4.28 -5.48
N ALA A 226 -11.88 -3.39 -6.37
CA ALA A 226 -11.63 -3.53 -7.80
C ALA A 226 -10.14 -3.39 -8.17
N ALA A 227 -9.36 -2.62 -7.38
CA ALA A 227 -7.93 -2.46 -7.57
C ALA A 227 -7.11 -3.66 -7.09
N THR A 228 -7.63 -4.44 -6.16
CA THR A 228 -7.01 -5.61 -5.52
C THR A 228 -7.75 -6.93 -5.84
N ALA A 229 -8.52 -6.93 -6.92
CA ALA A 229 -9.32 -8.09 -7.33
C ALA A 229 -8.49 -9.36 -7.62
N ASP A 230 -7.20 -9.19 -7.94
CA ASP A 230 -6.21 -10.25 -8.12
C ASP A 230 -5.63 -10.81 -6.81
N LEU A 231 -5.83 -10.10 -5.70
CA LEU A 231 -5.33 -10.47 -4.37
C LEU A 231 -6.42 -11.08 -3.47
N ASP A 232 -7.66 -11.17 -3.97
CA ASP A 232 -8.85 -11.60 -3.20
C ASP A 232 -9.14 -10.75 -1.96
N ASP A 233 -8.69 -9.49 -1.94
CA ASP A 233 -9.02 -8.55 -0.89
C ASP A 233 -10.50 -8.14 -0.99
N VAL A 234 -11.24 -8.30 0.10
CA VAL A 234 -12.65 -7.93 0.24
C VAL A 234 -12.80 -7.01 1.45
N ASN A 235 -13.49 -5.89 1.27
CA ASN A 235 -13.80 -5.00 2.39
C ASN A 235 -14.87 -5.62 3.28
N MET A 236 -14.69 -5.44 4.59
CA MET A 236 -15.65 -5.90 5.59
C MET A 236 -15.69 -4.92 6.78
N ILE A 237 -16.74 -4.99 7.56
CA ILE A 237 -16.77 -4.31 8.86
C ILE A 237 -15.81 -5.04 9.79
N ASP A 238 -14.93 -4.29 10.44
CA ASP A 238 -14.01 -4.82 11.46
C ASP A 238 -14.81 -5.25 12.70
N PRO A 239 -14.97 -6.57 12.95
CA PRO A 239 -15.77 -7.06 14.06
C PRO A 239 -15.10 -6.82 15.41
N PHE A 240 -13.76 -6.77 15.44
CA PHE A 240 -13.00 -6.50 16.66
C PHE A 240 -13.14 -5.04 17.07
N HIS A 241 -13.07 -4.10 16.11
CA HIS A 241 -13.25 -2.68 16.38
C HIS A 241 -14.68 -2.37 16.85
N LEU A 242 -15.66 -2.98 16.20
CA LEU A 242 -17.06 -2.86 16.62
C LEU A 242 -17.26 -3.41 18.04
N ALA A 243 -16.68 -4.56 18.37
CA ALA A 243 -16.80 -5.16 19.71
C ALA A 243 -16.07 -4.33 20.80
N ALA A 244 -14.91 -3.79 20.50
CA ALA A 244 -14.11 -3.03 21.46
C ALA A 244 -14.61 -1.60 21.70
N HIS A 245 -15.10 -0.92 20.65
CA HIS A 245 -15.39 0.50 20.67
C HIS A 245 -16.84 0.87 20.37
N GLY A 246 -17.67 -0.09 19.93
CA GLY A 246 -19.06 0.17 19.51
C GLY A 246 -19.17 1.00 18.22
N VAL A 247 -18.07 1.15 17.48
CA VAL A 247 -17.98 1.97 16.26
C VAL A 247 -17.72 1.06 15.06
N GLN A 248 -18.46 1.26 13.98
CA GLN A 248 -18.19 0.57 12.72
C GLN A 248 -16.96 1.17 12.03
N SER A 249 -16.05 0.32 11.61
CA SER A 249 -14.91 0.67 10.78
C SER A 249 -14.80 -0.32 9.62
N VAL A 250 -14.50 0.16 8.43
CA VAL A 250 -14.25 -0.70 7.26
C VAL A 250 -12.78 -1.08 7.22
N ASN A 251 -12.53 -2.37 7.14
CA ASN A 251 -11.19 -2.92 6.96
C ASN A 251 -11.25 -4.02 5.87
N TYR A 252 -10.15 -4.63 5.47
CA TYR A 252 -10.19 -5.74 4.53
C TYR A 252 -10.00 -7.08 5.26
N ASN A 253 -10.58 -8.13 4.67
CA ASN A 253 -10.64 -9.47 5.23
C ASN A 253 -9.28 -9.95 5.75
N ARG A 254 -8.21 -9.76 5.00
CA ARG A 254 -6.87 -10.25 5.33
C ARG A 254 -6.33 -9.69 6.65
N ASP A 255 -6.57 -8.41 6.96
CA ASP A 255 -6.14 -7.82 8.22
C ASP A 255 -7.02 -8.31 9.38
N VAL A 256 -8.31 -8.46 9.15
CA VAL A 256 -9.24 -9.00 10.13
C VAL A 256 -8.92 -10.47 10.45
N GLU A 257 -8.66 -11.29 9.44
CA GLU A 257 -8.32 -12.71 9.59
C GLU A 257 -6.98 -12.95 10.31
N VAL A 258 -6.00 -12.09 10.07
CA VAL A 258 -4.66 -12.24 10.69
C VAL A 258 -4.60 -11.65 12.10
N PHE A 259 -5.54 -10.78 12.48
CA PHE A 259 -5.51 -10.06 13.76
C PHE A 259 -5.40 -10.97 15.00
N PRO A 260 -6.13 -12.10 15.11
CA PRO A 260 -5.95 -13.02 16.26
C PRO A 260 -4.53 -13.55 16.40
N VAL A 261 -3.86 -13.80 15.28
CA VAL A 261 -2.44 -14.24 15.28
C VAL A 261 -1.53 -13.11 15.73
N LEU A 262 -1.77 -11.88 15.26
CA LEU A 262 -1.02 -10.71 15.68
C LEU A 262 -1.18 -10.42 17.18
N THR A 263 -2.40 -10.51 17.69
CA THR A 263 -2.67 -10.38 19.14
C THR A 263 -1.83 -11.36 19.95
N ARG A 264 -1.80 -12.63 19.55
CA ARG A 264 -0.98 -13.65 20.20
C ARG A 264 0.52 -13.35 20.11
N LEU A 265 0.99 -12.87 18.96
CA LEU A 265 2.40 -12.48 18.79
C LEU A 265 2.76 -11.30 19.73
N PHE A 266 1.91 -10.29 19.85
CA PHE A 266 2.12 -9.18 20.79
C PHE A 266 2.08 -9.67 22.26
N GLU A 267 1.13 -10.53 22.62
CA GLU A 267 1.06 -11.12 23.97
C GLU A 267 2.33 -11.89 24.32
N GLU A 268 2.85 -12.70 23.41
CA GLU A 268 4.09 -13.46 23.62
C GLU A 268 5.34 -12.57 23.67
N ILE A 269 5.38 -11.47 22.92
CA ILE A 269 6.53 -10.56 22.92
C ILE A 269 6.48 -9.59 24.10
N LEU A 270 5.31 -8.98 24.36
CA LEU A 270 5.17 -7.83 25.26
C LEU A 270 4.44 -8.17 26.58
N GLY A 271 3.89 -9.38 26.69
CA GLY A 271 3.04 -9.79 27.83
C GLY A 271 1.56 -9.40 27.66
N SER A 272 1.22 -8.47 26.75
CA SER A 272 -0.15 -8.10 26.40
C SER A 272 -0.18 -7.46 25.03
N SER A 273 -1.33 -7.53 24.33
CA SER A 273 -1.52 -6.78 23.10
C SER A 273 -1.91 -5.33 23.38
N PRO A 274 -1.22 -4.33 22.81
CA PRO A 274 -1.62 -2.93 22.95
C PRO A 274 -2.80 -2.54 22.04
N TYR A 275 -3.32 -3.46 21.21
CA TYR A 275 -4.36 -3.23 20.22
C TYR A 275 -5.57 -4.11 20.48
N ALA A 276 -6.76 -3.52 20.39
CA ALA A 276 -8.02 -4.24 20.52
C ALA A 276 -8.62 -4.63 19.14
N SER A 277 -8.11 -4.06 18.03
CA SER A 277 -8.59 -4.34 16.68
C SER A 277 -7.51 -4.08 15.62
N PRO A 278 -7.65 -4.64 14.39
CA PRO A 278 -6.81 -4.26 13.25
C PRO A 278 -6.87 -2.76 12.95
N THR A 279 -8.03 -2.12 13.12
CA THR A 279 -8.18 -0.67 12.95
C THR A 279 -7.35 0.12 13.96
N ASP A 280 -7.24 -0.36 15.22
CA ASP A 280 -6.41 0.30 16.24
C ASP A 280 -4.92 0.25 15.91
N MET A 281 -4.46 -0.77 15.20
CA MET A 281 -3.07 -0.83 14.72
C MET A 281 -2.77 0.19 13.64
N GLY A 282 -3.78 0.66 12.93
CA GLY A 282 -3.63 1.50 11.77
C GLY A 282 -3.45 2.98 12.06
N VAL A 283 -2.96 3.72 11.08
CA VAL A 283 -2.98 5.18 10.99
C VAL A 283 -3.55 5.59 9.62
N ASN A 284 -4.78 6.14 9.61
CA ASN A 284 -5.48 6.50 8.38
C ASN A 284 -6.44 7.68 8.63
N MET A 285 -6.05 8.86 8.16
CA MET A 285 -6.86 10.08 8.25
C MET A 285 -7.57 10.46 6.94
N ALA A 286 -7.47 9.62 5.91
CA ALA A 286 -7.97 9.95 4.57
C ALA A 286 -9.45 10.29 4.55
N GLY A 287 -10.30 9.54 5.27
CA GLY A 287 -11.73 9.80 5.28
C GLY A 287 -12.13 11.13 5.92
N ASN A 288 -11.31 11.67 6.83
CA ASN A 288 -11.53 12.97 7.45
C ASN A 288 -11.19 14.16 6.52
N CYS A 289 -10.59 13.87 5.36
CA CYS A 289 -10.10 14.87 4.43
C CYS A 289 -10.91 14.92 3.12
N ILE A 290 -11.99 14.13 3.02
CA ILE A 290 -12.98 14.24 1.95
C ILE A 290 -13.77 15.52 2.18
N CYS A 291 -13.71 16.46 1.21
CA CYS A 291 -14.42 17.74 1.27
C CYS A 291 -15.60 17.80 0.29
N ASP A 292 -15.66 16.90 -0.68
CA ASP A 292 -16.74 16.75 -1.65
C ASP A 292 -16.92 15.26 -1.96
N ASP A 293 -17.88 14.65 -1.29
CA ASP A 293 -18.16 13.21 -1.41
C ASP A 293 -18.65 12.82 -2.80
N ASP A 294 -19.48 13.66 -3.44
CA ASP A 294 -20.00 13.38 -4.79
C ASP A 294 -18.85 13.34 -5.82
N ALA A 295 -17.88 14.25 -5.69
CA ALA A 295 -16.70 14.23 -6.56
C ALA A 295 -15.87 12.95 -6.37
N CYS A 296 -15.71 12.47 -5.14
CA CYS A 296 -15.03 11.23 -4.84
C CYS A 296 -15.80 10.00 -5.35
N ARG A 297 -17.13 9.96 -5.16
CA ARG A 297 -18.01 8.91 -5.70
C ARG A 297 -17.92 8.80 -7.21
N GLN A 298 -18.00 9.93 -7.91
CA GLN A 298 -17.89 9.96 -9.37
C GLN A 298 -16.51 9.47 -9.84
N ALA A 299 -15.43 9.96 -9.23
CA ALA A 299 -14.07 9.56 -9.57
C ALA A 299 -13.84 8.06 -9.31
N ALA A 300 -14.31 7.54 -8.17
CA ALA A 300 -14.22 6.14 -7.81
C ALA A 300 -15.00 5.24 -8.79
N SER A 301 -16.21 5.64 -9.18
CA SER A 301 -17.02 4.93 -10.19
C SER A 301 -16.26 4.83 -11.52
N GLN A 302 -15.64 5.93 -11.97
CA GLN A 302 -14.81 5.92 -13.18
C GLN A 302 -13.58 5.02 -13.06
N GLU A 303 -12.97 4.94 -11.88
CA GLU A 303 -11.83 4.03 -11.64
C GLU A 303 -12.26 2.56 -11.64
N ILE A 304 -13.42 2.20 -11.08
CA ILE A 304 -13.96 0.84 -11.13
C ILE A 304 -14.16 0.39 -12.58
N ILE A 305 -14.79 1.24 -13.42
CA ILE A 305 -15.00 0.95 -14.84
C ILE A 305 -13.64 0.82 -15.57
N ARG A 306 -12.67 1.69 -15.26
CA ARG A 306 -11.33 1.60 -15.84
C ARG A 306 -10.65 0.28 -15.48
N ARG A 307 -10.80 -0.20 -14.24
CA ARG A 307 -10.26 -1.50 -13.77
C ARG A 307 -10.91 -2.66 -14.51
N TYR A 308 -12.22 -2.59 -14.73
CA TYR A 308 -12.95 -3.58 -15.52
C TYR A 308 -12.34 -3.74 -16.92
N TYR A 309 -12.16 -2.63 -17.66
CA TYR A 309 -11.57 -2.69 -19.00
C TYR A 309 -10.10 -3.16 -18.98
N ARG A 310 -9.35 -2.78 -17.96
CA ARG A 310 -7.98 -3.27 -17.81
C ARG A 310 -7.94 -4.79 -17.61
N ALA A 311 -8.82 -5.33 -16.76
CA ALA A 311 -8.93 -6.78 -16.56
C ALA A 311 -9.28 -7.50 -17.86
N LEU A 312 -10.28 -7.01 -18.61
CA LEU A 312 -10.64 -7.57 -19.93
C LEU A 312 -9.46 -7.59 -20.92
N VAL A 313 -8.67 -6.51 -20.96
CA VAL A 313 -7.49 -6.43 -21.84
C VAL A 313 -6.43 -7.43 -21.42
N THR A 314 -6.16 -7.55 -20.12
CA THR A 314 -5.17 -8.51 -19.57
C THR A 314 -5.61 -9.94 -19.87
N GLU A 315 -6.84 -10.30 -19.54
CA GLU A 315 -7.41 -11.62 -19.77
C GLU A 315 -7.36 -12.02 -21.26
N LYS A 316 -7.67 -11.06 -22.15
CA LYS A 316 -7.60 -11.30 -23.60
C LYS A 316 -6.18 -11.46 -24.11
N ARG A 317 -5.22 -10.68 -23.60
CA ARG A 317 -3.80 -10.75 -24.02
C ARG A 317 -3.12 -12.01 -23.53
N GLU A 318 -3.39 -12.41 -22.29
CA GLU A 318 -2.76 -13.56 -21.64
C GLU A 318 -3.52 -14.86 -21.88
N VAL A 319 -4.68 -14.78 -22.56
CA VAL A 319 -5.56 -15.93 -22.85
C VAL A 319 -5.92 -16.71 -21.59
N ILE A 320 -6.25 -15.99 -20.51
CA ILE A 320 -6.64 -16.54 -19.22
C ILE A 320 -8.15 -16.42 -18.99
N ALA A 321 -8.66 -17.18 -18.02
CA ALA A 321 -10.07 -17.16 -17.65
C ALA A 321 -10.52 -15.76 -17.19
N PRO A 322 -11.77 -15.31 -17.49
CA PRO A 322 -12.28 -13.96 -17.19
C PRO A 322 -12.70 -13.79 -15.72
N VAL A 323 -11.87 -14.21 -14.78
CA VAL A 323 -12.20 -14.20 -13.34
C VAL A 323 -12.19 -12.79 -12.77
N GLN A 324 -11.16 -12.00 -13.09
CA GLN A 324 -11.03 -10.64 -12.59
C GLN A 324 -12.10 -9.71 -13.16
N SER A 325 -12.32 -9.76 -14.47
CA SER A 325 -13.33 -8.92 -15.11
C SER A 325 -14.73 -9.24 -14.62
N GLN A 326 -15.09 -10.51 -14.42
CA GLN A 326 -16.38 -10.92 -13.85
C GLN A 326 -16.54 -10.42 -12.41
N ARG A 327 -15.50 -10.53 -11.59
CA ARG A 327 -15.52 -10.02 -10.22
C ARG A 327 -15.74 -8.50 -10.20
N ILE A 328 -14.99 -7.74 -11.03
CA ILE A 328 -15.16 -6.29 -11.11
C ILE A 328 -16.54 -5.93 -11.66
N ALA A 329 -17.12 -6.71 -12.57
CA ALA A 329 -18.48 -6.51 -13.04
C ALA A 329 -19.52 -6.62 -11.91
N LEU A 330 -19.34 -7.55 -10.95
CA LEU A 330 -20.17 -7.63 -9.76
C LEU A 330 -20.03 -6.39 -8.87
N LEU A 331 -18.80 -5.87 -8.72
CA LEU A 331 -18.56 -4.62 -7.98
C LEU A 331 -19.20 -3.41 -8.69
N MET A 332 -19.16 -3.35 -10.03
CA MET A 332 -19.87 -2.33 -10.80
C MET A 332 -21.39 -2.38 -10.53
N ALA A 333 -21.98 -3.57 -10.55
CA ALA A 333 -23.40 -3.75 -10.23
C ALA A 333 -23.73 -3.31 -8.78
N LYS A 334 -22.84 -3.60 -7.82
CA LYS A 334 -23.00 -3.20 -6.41
C LYS A 334 -23.06 -1.69 -6.23
N VAL A 335 -22.30 -0.91 -7.00
CA VAL A 335 -22.32 0.57 -6.97
C VAL A 335 -23.27 1.19 -8.01
N GLY A 336 -23.99 0.38 -8.78
CA GLY A 336 -24.98 0.85 -9.75
C GLY A 336 -24.42 1.53 -10.98
N VAL A 337 -23.20 1.14 -11.43
CA VAL A 337 -22.55 1.69 -12.64
C VAL A 337 -22.45 0.65 -13.75
N SER A 338 -22.52 1.12 -14.98
CA SER A 338 -22.30 0.35 -16.21
C SER A 338 -21.01 0.75 -16.91
N LYS A 339 -20.56 -0.06 -17.85
CA LYS A 339 -19.38 0.26 -18.66
C LYS A 339 -19.57 1.49 -19.55
N GLU A 340 -20.82 1.76 -19.92
CA GLU A 340 -21.25 2.89 -20.75
C GLU A 340 -21.19 4.22 -20.00
N ASP A 341 -21.17 4.22 -18.67
CA ASP A 341 -21.04 5.42 -17.83
C ASP A 341 -19.65 6.07 -17.92
N ARG A 342 -18.70 5.40 -18.58
CA ARG A 342 -17.42 6.01 -18.91
C ARG A 342 -17.56 6.85 -20.17
N PRO A 343 -17.31 8.18 -20.12
CA PRO A 343 -17.65 9.12 -21.20
C PRO A 343 -17.07 8.79 -22.57
N VAL A 344 -15.91 8.11 -22.61
CA VAL A 344 -15.24 7.72 -23.88
C VAL A 344 -15.84 6.46 -24.52
N VAL A 345 -16.65 5.68 -23.80
CA VAL A 345 -17.13 4.37 -24.29
C VAL A 345 -18.22 4.53 -25.35
N PRO A 346 -19.33 5.27 -25.11
CA PRO A 346 -20.37 5.41 -26.12
C PRO A 346 -19.85 5.93 -27.46
N PRO A 347 -19.12 7.06 -27.55
CA PRO A 347 -18.65 7.57 -28.85
C PRO A 347 -17.65 6.62 -29.54
N THR A 348 -16.86 5.85 -28.75
CA THR A 348 -15.96 4.84 -29.33
C THR A 348 -16.75 3.71 -30.00
N LEU A 349 -17.78 3.23 -29.34
CA LEU A 349 -18.64 2.14 -29.86
C LEU A 349 -19.44 2.60 -31.10
N GLU A 350 -19.92 3.84 -31.11
CA GLU A 350 -20.63 4.44 -32.27
C GLU A 350 -19.72 4.50 -33.52
N VAL A 351 -18.48 4.99 -33.35
CA VAL A 351 -17.51 5.06 -34.46
C VAL A 351 -17.14 3.65 -34.95
N ALA A 352 -16.88 2.71 -34.03
CA ALA A 352 -16.56 1.34 -34.40
C ALA A 352 -17.72 0.66 -35.17
N ALA A 353 -18.97 0.87 -34.73
CA ALA A 353 -20.14 0.34 -35.41
C ALA A 353 -20.36 0.95 -36.79
N ALA A 354 -20.12 2.26 -36.93
CA ALA A 354 -20.28 2.97 -38.22
C ALA A 354 -19.22 2.61 -39.25
N THR A 355 -17.97 2.33 -38.81
CA THR A 355 -16.85 2.07 -39.73
C THR A 355 -16.57 0.57 -39.93
N GLY A 356 -17.02 -0.29 -39.02
CA GLY A 356 -16.62 -1.71 -38.98
C GLY A 356 -15.19 -1.95 -38.53
N GLU A 357 -14.46 -0.90 -38.11
CA GLU A 357 -13.05 -0.91 -37.73
C GLU A 357 -12.86 -0.62 -36.24
N PRO A 358 -11.73 -1.01 -35.65
CA PRO A 358 -11.39 -0.62 -34.28
C PRO A 358 -11.34 0.89 -34.12
N ALA A 359 -12.00 1.41 -33.07
CA ALA A 359 -12.03 2.83 -32.75
C ALA A 359 -11.45 3.11 -31.37
N SER A 360 -10.98 4.34 -31.16
CA SER A 360 -10.53 4.84 -29.87
C SER A 360 -11.04 6.26 -29.63
N ALA A 361 -11.25 6.62 -28.36
CA ALA A 361 -11.58 7.97 -27.96
C ALA A 361 -10.77 8.39 -26.74
N ILE A 362 -10.48 9.68 -26.65
CA ILE A 362 -9.76 10.31 -25.55
C ILE A 362 -10.62 11.45 -25.02
N GLU A 363 -10.89 11.44 -23.71
CA GLU A 363 -11.51 12.56 -23.03
C GLU A 363 -10.44 13.62 -22.72
N GLN A 364 -10.58 14.78 -23.35
CA GLN A 364 -9.73 15.94 -23.09
C GLN A 364 -10.39 16.82 -22.04
N LEU A 365 -9.84 16.85 -20.84
CA LEU A 365 -10.24 17.81 -19.81
C LEU A 365 -9.74 19.21 -20.22
N GLN A 366 -10.66 20.12 -20.51
CA GLN A 366 -10.30 21.53 -20.72
C GLN A 366 -9.84 22.11 -19.38
N ARG A 367 -8.53 22.33 -19.24
CA ARG A 367 -8.02 23.24 -18.21
C ARG A 367 -8.31 24.66 -18.68
N SER A 368 -8.92 25.48 -17.84
CA SER A 368 -9.30 26.87 -18.12
C SER A 368 -8.13 27.78 -18.49
N GLU A 369 -6.89 27.32 -18.42
CA GLU A 369 -5.67 28.09 -18.74
C GLU A 369 -4.91 27.62 -19.98
N GLU A 370 -5.27 26.49 -20.61
CA GLU A 370 -4.65 26.04 -21.86
C GLU A 370 -5.44 26.49 -23.10
N ARG A 371 -5.75 27.76 -23.16
CA ARG A 371 -6.16 28.41 -24.43
C ARG A 371 -4.92 28.93 -25.13
N ARG A 372 -4.26 28.12 -25.92
CA ARG A 372 -3.39 28.44 -27.06
C ARG A 372 -2.21 27.47 -27.17
N VAL A 373 -2.42 26.32 -27.71
CA VAL A 373 -1.52 25.65 -28.66
C VAL A 373 -2.24 24.38 -29.12
N GLY A 374 -2.73 24.36 -30.30
CA GLY A 374 -3.46 23.21 -30.86
C GLY A 374 -4.16 23.51 -32.15
N LYS A 375 -3.51 24.22 -33.03
CA LYS A 375 -3.75 24.12 -34.47
C LYS A 375 -2.47 23.55 -35.05
N GLU A 376 -2.64 22.46 -35.76
CA GLU A 376 -1.68 21.74 -36.59
C GLU A 376 -1.29 20.36 -36.03
N CYS A 377 -2.17 19.39 -36.27
CA CYS A 377 -1.82 18.06 -36.75
C CYS A 377 -2.91 17.70 -37.77
N ARG A 378 -2.71 18.15 -39.01
CA ARG A 378 -3.35 17.61 -40.20
C ARG A 378 -2.31 16.80 -40.94
N SER A 379 -2.74 15.61 -41.33
CA SER A 379 -2.20 14.57 -42.21
C SER A 379 -1.45 13.45 -41.55
#